data_aa0fa21887923ad4149ece4dc53e5ff5
#
_entry.id   aa0fa21887923ad4149ece4dc53e5ff5
#
_cell.length_a   1.000
_cell.length_b   1.000
_cell.length_c   1.000
_cell.angle_alpha   90.00
_cell.angle_beta   90.00
_cell.angle_gamma   90.00
#
_symmetry.space_group_name_H-M   'P 1'
#
loop_
_entity.id
_entity.type
_entity.pdbx_description
1 polymer ?
#
loop_
_entity_poly.entity_id
_entity_poly.type
_entity_poly.pdbx_seq_one_letter_code
_entity_poly.pdbx_strand_id
1 'polypeptide(L)'
;MGGSTTKIVAFDQGVVGMLQVRAGDQLTSLYGAIGNLLHQHNLSLSQVEKIVLTGVGASLINEDIYGIPTVKVNEFAAIGKGGLLLAEETEALVVSMGTGTAFVYAKGEEIEHIGGSGVGGGTLIGLASKLVGESDFEAILALAEQGDLSHVDLSVQDISNEDISTLPKNVTASNFGRIQSTATKGDLALGLINTIFQTAGVMAAFTAKARGFKKVIVTGSVTATPYAREVFDGVSAWHGIPIEIPKDATFATALGAAALQK
;
A
#
# COMPACT_ATOMS: atom_id res chain seq x y z
N MET A 1 1.24 2.93 13.07
CA MET A 1 0.56 1.75 13.64
C MET A 1 -0.71 1.52 12.82
N GLY A 2 -0.68 0.57 11.92
CA GLY A 2 -1.85 0.24 11.07
C GLY A 2 -2.75 -0.82 11.70
N GLY A 3 -3.90 -1.11 11.06
CA GLY A 3 -4.84 -2.13 11.54
C GLY A 3 -4.32 -3.57 11.45
N SER A 4 -3.46 -3.89 10.47
CA SER A 4 -2.97 -5.26 10.23
C SER A 4 -1.48 -5.43 10.50
N THR A 5 -0.70 -4.35 10.42
CA THR A 5 0.76 -4.37 10.62
C THR A 5 1.23 -3.10 11.32
N THR A 6 2.25 -3.22 12.16
CA THR A 6 3.02 -2.10 12.71
C THR A 6 4.35 -2.02 11.96
N LYS A 7 4.64 -0.84 11.41
CA LYS A 7 5.91 -0.54 10.74
C LYS A 7 6.66 0.49 11.56
N ILE A 8 7.95 0.27 11.72
CA ILE A 8 8.82 1.13 12.51
C ILE A 8 10.09 1.43 11.72
N VAL A 9 10.55 2.67 11.85
CA VAL A 9 11.79 3.15 11.25
C VAL A 9 12.61 3.81 12.34
N ALA A 10 13.88 3.40 12.48
CA ALA A 10 14.88 4.17 13.23
C ALA A 10 15.53 5.16 12.26
N PHE A 11 15.58 6.42 12.66
CA PHE A 11 16.00 7.52 11.80
C PHE A 11 16.97 8.44 12.56
N ASP A 12 18.18 8.63 11.99
CA ASP A 12 19.19 9.61 12.44
C ASP A 12 19.89 10.17 11.20
N GLN A 13 19.56 11.40 10.79
CA GLN A 13 19.99 12.03 9.53
C GLN A 13 19.69 11.21 8.26
N GLY A 14 19.42 9.93 8.40
CA GLY A 14 19.04 8.94 7.41
C GLY A 14 18.39 7.74 8.07
N VAL A 15 17.99 6.74 7.26
CA VAL A 15 17.40 5.49 7.76
C VAL A 15 18.49 4.63 8.37
N VAL A 16 18.37 4.34 9.67
CA VAL A 16 19.25 3.42 10.41
C VAL A 16 18.73 1.99 10.34
N GLY A 17 17.41 1.82 10.42
CA GLY A 17 16.78 0.52 10.34
C GLY A 17 15.28 0.59 10.12
N MET A 18 14.72 -0.48 9.58
CA MET A 18 13.29 -0.63 9.30
C MET A 18 12.83 -2.02 9.71
N LEU A 19 11.65 -2.10 10.33
CA LEU A 19 11.06 -3.36 10.76
C LEU A 19 9.55 -3.33 10.58
N GLN A 20 8.97 -4.42 10.08
CA GLN A 20 7.54 -4.65 10.03
C GLN A 20 7.19 -5.84 10.92
N VAL A 21 6.16 -5.69 11.75
CA VAL A 21 5.60 -6.77 12.57
C VAL A 21 4.10 -6.88 12.32
N ARG A 22 3.52 -8.06 12.51
CA ARG A 22 2.06 -8.23 12.49
C ARG A 22 1.45 -7.48 13.69
N ALA A 23 0.35 -6.78 13.46
CA ALA A 23 -0.41 -6.14 14.52
C ALA A 23 -1.39 -7.18 15.12
N GLY A 24 -0.95 -7.86 16.18
CA GLY A 24 -1.85 -8.62 17.04
C GLY A 24 -2.49 -7.68 18.07
N ASP A 25 -2.10 -7.79 19.35
CA ASP A 25 -2.33 -6.72 20.31
C ASP A 25 -1.45 -5.51 19.95
N GLN A 26 -2.07 -4.36 19.77
CA GLN A 26 -1.38 -3.18 19.21
C GLN A 26 -0.30 -2.64 20.16
N LEU A 27 -0.56 -2.69 21.47
CA LEU A 27 0.39 -2.21 22.47
C LEU A 27 1.60 -3.14 22.54
N THR A 28 1.36 -4.44 22.67
CA THR A 28 2.42 -5.47 22.68
C THR A 28 3.26 -5.41 21.40
N SER A 29 2.59 -5.25 20.25
CA SER A 29 3.27 -5.14 18.94
C SER A 29 4.15 -3.90 18.87
N LEU A 30 3.72 -2.77 19.43
CA LEU A 30 4.50 -1.52 19.45
C LEU A 30 5.76 -1.68 20.29
N TYR A 31 5.59 -2.09 21.56
CA TYR A 31 6.74 -2.27 22.47
C TYR A 31 7.70 -3.32 21.95
N GLY A 32 7.18 -4.46 21.47
CA GLY A 32 8.00 -5.51 20.88
C GLY A 32 8.73 -5.08 19.60
N ALA A 33 8.10 -4.28 18.75
CA ALA A 33 8.72 -3.77 17.52
C ALA A 33 9.88 -2.82 17.84
N ILE A 34 9.71 -1.91 18.81
CA ILE A 34 10.79 -1.01 19.26
C ILE A 34 11.96 -1.82 19.79
N GLY A 35 11.71 -2.73 20.74
CA GLY A 35 12.77 -3.56 21.32
C GLY A 35 13.50 -4.40 20.27
N ASN A 36 12.77 -5.00 19.33
CA ASN A 36 13.35 -5.81 18.27
C ASN A 36 14.21 -4.96 17.30
N LEU A 37 13.71 -3.79 16.87
CA LEU A 37 14.47 -2.89 16.01
C LEU A 37 15.78 -2.44 16.67
N LEU A 38 15.72 -2.04 17.95
CA LEU A 38 16.91 -1.64 18.71
C LEU A 38 17.92 -2.80 18.83
N HIS A 39 17.45 -4.00 19.12
CA HIS A 39 18.29 -5.19 19.20
C HIS A 39 18.97 -5.51 17.86
N GLN A 40 18.23 -5.51 16.74
CA GLN A 40 18.76 -5.81 15.41
C GLN A 40 19.87 -4.83 14.97
N HIS A 41 19.79 -3.58 15.43
CA HIS A 41 20.73 -2.53 15.04
C HIS A 41 21.75 -2.19 16.14
N ASN A 42 21.82 -2.98 17.23
CA ASN A 42 22.70 -2.76 18.38
C ASN A 42 22.54 -1.36 19.01
N LEU A 43 21.30 -0.87 19.05
CA LEU A 43 20.95 0.42 19.67
C LEU A 43 20.41 0.21 21.08
N SER A 44 20.63 1.18 21.96
CA SER A 44 20.03 1.22 23.30
C SER A 44 18.85 2.19 23.36
N LEU A 45 17.94 2.00 24.31
CA LEU A 45 16.83 2.93 24.54
C LEU A 45 17.33 4.35 24.87
N SER A 46 18.50 4.49 25.51
CA SER A 46 19.10 5.79 25.85
C SER A 46 19.56 6.60 24.63
N GLN A 47 19.64 5.99 23.46
CA GLN A 47 19.97 6.66 22.20
C GLN A 47 18.72 7.16 21.46
N VAL A 48 17.52 6.80 21.94
CA VAL A 48 16.26 7.23 21.34
C VAL A 48 15.81 8.53 21.98
N GLU A 49 15.87 9.61 21.24
CA GLU A 49 15.49 10.95 21.73
C GLU A 49 13.98 11.19 21.71
N LYS A 50 13.29 10.60 20.71
CA LYS A 50 11.89 10.83 20.48
C LYS A 50 11.24 9.63 19.77
N ILE A 51 9.98 9.37 20.08
CA ILE A 51 9.13 8.41 19.36
C ILE A 51 8.03 9.19 18.63
N VAL A 52 7.87 8.93 17.34
CA VAL A 52 6.83 9.55 16.52
C VAL A 52 5.81 8.48 16.10
N LEU A 53 4.56 8.70 16.45
CA LEU A 53 3.46 7.78 16.17
C LEU A 53 2.55 8.34 15.09
N THR A 54 2.09 7.45 14.21
CA THR A 54 1.07 7.76 13.21
C THR A 54 0.23 6.52 12.91
N GLY A 55 -0.89 6.71 12.18
CA GLY A 55 -1.83 5.66 11.84
C GLY A 55 -2.95 5.52 12.88
N VAL A 56 -4.00 4.77 12.50
CA VAL A 56 -5.22 4.61 13.32
C VAL A 56 -4.95 4.08 14.73
N GLY A 57 -3.97 3.19 14.88
CA GLY A 57 -3.60 2.62 16.17
C GLY A 57 -2.88 3.59 17.12
N ALA A 58 -2.36 4.71 16.61
CA ALA A 58 -1.70 5.72 17.45
C ALA A 58 -2.67 6.40 18.44
N SER A 59 -3.98 6.36 18.18
CA SER A 59 -5.02 6.91 19.07
C SER A 59 -5.10 6.19 20.41
N LEU A 60 -4.66 4.93 20.49
CA LEU A 60 -4.69 4.11 21.71
C LEU A 60 -3.55 4.45 22.70
N ILE A 61 -2.54 5.17 22.25
CA ILE A 61 -1.37 5.52 23.05
C ILE A 61 -1.57 6.93 23.62
N ASN A 62 -1.59 7.07 24.93
CA ASN A 62 -1.79 8.35 25.61
C ASN A 62 -0.62 8.74 26.53
N GLU A 63 0.41 7.90 26.59
CA GLU A 63 1.56 8.06 27.46
C GLU A 63 2.85 7.97 26.65
N ASP A 64 3.94 8.45 27.26
CA ASP A 64 5.27 8.32 26.68
C ASP A 64 5.73 6.84 26.67
N ILE A 65 6.16 6.36 25.51
CA ILE A 65 6.61 4.98 25.33
C ILE A 65 8.00 4.82 25.96
N TYR A 66 8.14 3.89 26.90
CA TYR A 66 9.37 3.68 27.68
C TYR A 66 9.86 4.94 28.40
N GLY A 67 8.98 5.92 28.67
CA GLY A 67 9.38 7.22 29.24
C GLY A 67 10.11 8.14 28.25
N ILE A 68 10.11 7.81 26.96
CA ILE A 68 10.70 8.61 25.89
C ILE A 68 9.64 9.56 25.33
N PRO A 69 9.94 10.85 25.13
CA PRO A 69 9.00 11.81 24.55
C PRO A 69 8.32 11.26 23.30
N THR A 70 6.99 11.10 23.36
CA THR A 70 6.21 10.47 22.31
C THR A 70 5.23 11.47 21.72
N VAL A 71 5.31 11.70 20.41
CA VAL A 71 4.46 12.64 19.67
C VAL A 71 3.64 11.92 18.63
N LYS A 72 2.44 12.44 18.33
CA LYS A 72 1.57 11.94 17.29
C LYS A 72 1.56 12.89 16.11
N VAL A 73 1.62 12.35 14.89
CA VAL A 73 1.48 13.12 13.66
C VAL A 73 0.28 12.62 12.84
N ASN A 74 -0.28 13.52 12.05
CA ASN A 74 -1.40 13.18 11.18
C ASN A 74 -0.99 12.12 10.16
N GLU A 75 -1.80 11.09 9.99
CA GLU A 75 -1.51 9.95 9.10
C GLU A 75 -1.41 10.39 7.63
N PHE A 76 -2.31 11.26 7.18
CA PHE A 76 -2.29 11.71 5.78
C PHE A 76 -1.09 12.61 5.50
N ALA A 77 -0.69 13.46 6.47
CA ALA A 77 0.54 14.23 6.38
C ALA A 77 1.77 13.31 6.25
N ALA A 78 1.81 12.25 7.06
CA ALA A 78 2.87 11.25 7.00
C ALA A 78 2.87 10.45 5.68
N ILE A 79 1.69 10.10 5.14
CA ILE A 79 1.55 9.45 3.83
C ILE A 79 2.12 10.35 2.72
N GLY A 80 1.66 11.58 2.64
CA GLY A 80 2.09 12.52 1.60
C GLY A 80 3.59 12.79 1.66
N LYS A 81 4.09 13.16 2.85
CA LYS A 81 5.52 13.43 3.06
C LYS A 81 6.40 12.24 2.74
N GLY A 82 5.99 11.05 3.18
CA GLY A 82 6.74 9.80 2.95
C GLY A 82 6.76 9.37 1.48
N GLY A 83 5.65 9.55 0.77
CA GLY A 83 5.58 9.28 -0.67
C GLY A 83 6.52 10.19 -1.46
N LEU A 84 6.45 11.51 -1.22
CA LEU A 84 7.34 12.48 -1.87
C LEU A 84 8.82 12.19 -1.56
N LEU A 85 9.13 11.88 -0.29
CA LEU A 85 10.51 11.58 0.14
C LEU A 85 11.09 10.37 -0.60
N LEU A 86 10.33 9.27 -0.68
CA LEU A 86 10.82 8.03 -1.30
C LEU A 86 10.94 8.11 -2.82
N ALA A 87 10.09 8.90 -3.47
CA ALA A 87 10.11 9.08 -4.91
C ALA A 87 10.99 10.26 -5.36
N GLU A 88 11.62 10.97 -4.42
CA GLU A 88 12.42 12.18 -4.68
C GLU A 88 11.64 13.24 -5.48
N GLU A 89 10.34 13.38 -5.17
CA GLU A 89 9.42 14.28 -5.84
C GLU A 89 8.99 15.44 -4.94
N THR A 90 8.58 16.53 -5.56
CA THR A 90 8.08 17.72 -4.86
C THR A 90 6.56 17.85 -4.89
N GLU A 91 5.90 17.14 -5.83
CA GLU A 91 4.45 17.17 -6.02
C GLU A 91 3.97 15.84 -6.61
N ALA A 92 2.97 15.21 -6.00
CA ALA A 92 2.33 14.00 -6.52
C ALA A 92 0.98 13.71 -5.86
N LEU A 93 0.19 12.83 -6.50
CA LEU A 93 -0.87 12.08 -5.82
C LEU A 93 -0.24 10.84 -5.18
N VAL A 94 -0.21 10.78 -3.87
CA VAL A 94 0.27 9.62 -3.10
C VAL A 94 -0.91 8.71 -2.77
N VAL A 95 -0.83 7.46 -3.21
CA VAL A 95 -1.84 6.41 -2.98
C VAL A 95 -1.27 5.42 -1.98
N SER A 96 -1.82 5.40 -0.77
CA SER A 96 -1.38 4.50 0.28
C SER A 96 -2.29 3.28 0.39
N MET A 97 -1.79 2.11 0.01
CA MET A 97 -2.51 0.84 0.04
C MET A 97 -2.12 0.02 1.28
N GLY A 98 -2.94 0.15 2.31
CA GLY A 98 -2.85 -0.62 3.54
C GLY A 98 -4.03 -1.58 3.67
N THR A 99 -4.74 -1.58 4.81
CA THR A 99 -6.00 -2.32 5.01
C THR A 99 -7.06 -1.85 4.01
N GLY A 100 -7.22 -0.54 3.85
CA GLY A 100 -7.91 0.11 2.74
C GLY A 100 -6.91 0.90 1.88
N THR A 101 -7.42 1.81 1.04
CA THR A 101 -6.62 2.67 0.18
C THR A 101 -6.96 4.13 0.45
N ALA A 102 -5.94 4.97 0.69
CA ALA A 102 -6.08 6.41 0.84
C ALA A 102 -5.42 7.14 -0.33
N PHE A 103 -6.03 8.24 -0.78
CA PHE A 103 -5.55 9.11 -1.83
C PHE A 103 -5.20 10.47 -1.21
N VAL A 104 -3.94 10.85 -1.28
CA VAL A 104 -3.40 12.06 -0.66
C VAL A 104 -2.64 12.88 -1.69
N TYR A 105 -3.07 14.09 -1.95
CA TYR A 105 -2.26 15.05 -2.70
C TYR A 105 -1.18 15.63 -1.79
N ALA A 106 0.03 15.71 -2.30
CA ALA A 106 1.17 16.26 -1.59
C ALA A 106 2.00 17.17 -2.50
N LYS A 107 2.32 18.37 -1.99
CA LYS A 107 3.19 19.35 -2.66
C LYS A 107 3.98 20.12 -1.60
N GLY A 108 5.26 19.76 -1.46
CA GLY A 108 6.09 20.28 -0.39
C GLY A 108 5.49 20.01 1.00
N GLU A 109 5.01 21.04 1.67
CA GLU A 109 4.33 20.96 2.98
C GLU A 109 2.79 20.96 2.86
N GLU A 110 2.25 21.23 1.67
CA GLU A 110 0.82 21.19 1.42
C GLU A 110 0.36 19.74 1.25
N ILE A 111 -0.52 19.28 2.14
CA ILE A 111 -1.05 17.93 2.14
C ILE A 111 -2.58 17.99 2.20
N GLU A 112 -3.23 17.39 1.21
CA GLU A 112 -4.70 17.28 1.13
C GLU A 112 -5.13 15.81 1.07
N HIS A 113 -5.94 15.37 2.01
CA HIS A 113 -6.62 14.08 1.90
C HIS A 113 -7.76 14.18 0.89
N ILE A 114 -7.59 13.61 -0.29
CA ILE A 114 -8.58 13.62 -1.38
C ILE A 114 -9.75 12.70 -1.08
N GLY A 115 -9.47 11.55 -0.51
CA GLY A 115 -10.45 10.52 -0.20
C GLY A 115 -9.84 9.15 -0.01
N GLY A 116 -10.68 8.13 0.03
CA GLY A 116 -10.22 6.76 0.21
C GLY A 116 -11.24 5.73 -0.29
N SER A 117 -10.82 4.48 -0.27
CA SER A 117 -11.65 3.32 -0.59
C SER A 117 -11.45 2.24 0.47
N GLY A 118 -12.52 1.51 0.79
CA GLY A 118 -12.44 0.28 1.59
C GLY A 118 -11.77 -0.88 0.86
N VAL A 119 -11.48 -0.73 -0.45
CA VAL A 119 -10.78 -1.74 -1.25
C VAL A 119 -9.28 -1.64 -1.00
N GLY A 120 -8.67 -2.71 -0.48
CA GLY A 120 -7.25 -2.76 -0.14
C GLY A 120 -6.84 -4.14 0.36
N GLY A 121 -5.75 -4.21 1.12
CA GLY A 121 -5.24 -5.47 1.67
C GLY A 121 -6.22 -6.20 2.58
N GLY A 122 -7.03 -5.45 3.34
CA GLY A 122 -8.09 -6.06 4.16
C GLY A 122 -9.15 -6.76 3.30
N THR A 123 -9.53 -6.15 2.18
CA THR A 123 -10.46 -6.75 1.20
C THR A 123 -9.85 -8.01 0.58
N LEU A 124 -8.57 -7.94 0.18
CA LEU A 124 -7.85 -9.08 -0.39
C LEU A 124 -7.87 -10.28 0.57
N ILE A 125 -7.42 -10.08 1.80
CA ILE A 125 -7.34 -11.14 2.82
C ILE A 125 -8.75 -11.67 3.15
N GLY A 126 -9.72 -10.79 3.34
CA GLY A 126 -11.09 -11.17 3.67
C GLY A 126 -11.76 -12.03 2.59
N LEU A 127 -11.63 -11.64 1.33
CA LEU A 127 -12.17 -12.40 0.21
C LEU A 127 -11.38 -13.68 -0.04
N ALA A 128 -10.05 -13.66 0.03
CA ALA A 128 -9.22 -14.84 -0.14
C ALA A 128 -9.53 -15.91 0.92
N SER A 129 -9.78 -15.50 2.18
CA SER A 129 -10.17 -16.45 3.23
C SER A 129 -11.45 -17.21 2.91
N LYS A 130 -12.36 -16.65 2.13
CA LYS A 130 -13.62 -17.28 1.72
C LYS A 130 -13.53 -18.02 0.40
N LEU A 131 -12.83 -17.46 -0.58
CA LEU A 131 -12.81 -18.00 -1.95
C LEU A 131 -11.74 -19.08 -2.12
N VAL A 132 -10.57 -18.93 -1.49
CA VAL A 132 -9.46 -19.87 -1.63
C VAL A 132 -9.08 -20.57 -0.33
N GLY A 133 -9.66 -20.14 0.81
CA GLY A 133 -9.41 -20.71 2.12
C GLY A 133 -8.09 -20.28 2.75
N GLU A 134 -7.55 -19.13 2.31
CA GLU A 134 -6.26 -18.61 2.78
C GLU A 134 -6.41 -17.16 3.30
N SER A 135 -5.73 -16.84 4.40
CA SER A 135 -5.75 -15.51 5.03
C SER A 135 -4.36 -14.94 5.31
N ASP A 136 -3.31 -15.68 4.97
CA ASP A 136 -1.93 -15.19 5.01
C ASP A 136 -1.59 -14.54 3.67
N PHE A 137 -1.05 -13.32 3.71
CA PHE A 137 -0.76 -12.55 2.49
C PHE A 137 0.27 -13.23 1.60
N GLU A 138 1.35 -13.76 2.17
CA GLU A 138 2.41 -14.44 1.40
C GLU A 138 1.91 -15.77 0.79
N ALA A 139 1.06 -16.49 1.51
CA ALA A 139 0.44 -17.70 1.00
C ALA A 139 -0.55 -17.40 -0.15
N ILE A 140 -1.28 -16.28 -0.09
CA ILE A 140 -2.13 -15.81 -1.19
C ILE A 140 -1.29 -15.47 -2.43
N LEU A 141 -0.15 -14.79 -2.25
CA LEU A 141 0.78 -14.50 -3.34
C LEU A 141 1.34 -15.78 -3.98
N ALA A 142 1.75 -16.75 -3.15
CA ALA A 142 2.26 -18.04 -3.64
C ALA A 142 1.20 -18.85 -4.42
N LEU A 143 -0.07 -18.77 -4.02
CA LEU A 143 -1.17 -19.36 -4.82
C LEU A 143 -1.30 -18.64 -6.17
N ALA A 144 -1.25 -17.32 -6.18
CA ALA A 144 -1.42 -16.51 -7.38
C ALA A 144 -0.32 -16.74 -8.44
N GLU A 145 0.89 -17.16 -8.04
CA GLU A 145 1.99 -17.50 -8.95
C GLU A 145 1.62 -18.59 -9.96
N GLN A 146 0.65 -19.43 -9.63
CA GLN A 146 0.15 -20.53 -10.49
C GLN A 146 -1.16 -20.17 -11.19
N GLY A 147 -1.62 -18.92 -11.04
CA GLY A 147 -2.90 -18.46 -11.54
C GLY A 147 -2.85 -17.98 -12.99
N ASP A 148 -3.99 -18.07 -13.65
CA ASP A 148 -4.25 -17.52 -14.98
C ASP A 148 -5.52 -16.67 -14.93
N LEU A 149 -5.40 -15.36 -15.20
CA LEU A 149 -6.52 -14.43 -15.19
C LEU A 149 -7.60 -14.78 -16.25
N SER A 150 -7.22 -15.43 -17.35
CA SER A 150 -8.16 -15.83 -18.40
C SER A 150 -9.21 -16.84 -17.92
N HIS A 151 -8.98 -17.49 -16.77
CA HIS A 151 -9.93 -18.42 -16.15
C HIS A 151 -10.96 -17.73 -15.24
N VAL A 152 -10.77 -16.47 -14.90
CA VAL A 152 -11.64 -15.75 -13.95
C VAL A 152 -12.09 -14.40 -14.44
N ASP A 153 -11.23 -13.65 -15.15
CA ASP A 153 -11.53 -12.32 -15.65
C ASP A 153 -12.05 -12.37 -17.08
N LEU A 154 -12.89 -11.42 -17.44
CA LEU A 154 -13.35 -11.19 -18.81
C LEU A 154 -12.57 -10.01 -19.38
N SER A 155 -11.80 -10.24 -20.43
CA SER A 155 -11.04 -9.20 -21.12
C SER A 155 -11.83 -8.54 -22.24
N VAL A 156 -11.36 -7.38 -22.72
CA VAL A 156 -11.97 -6.68 -23.87
C VAL A 156 -11.97 -7.57 -25.12
N GLN A 157 -10.89 -8.33 -25.39
CA GLN A 157 -10.80 -9.25 -26.51
C GLN A 157 -11.81 -10.42 -26.47
N ASP A 158 -12.33 -10.76 -25.28
CA ASP A 158 -13.31 -11.83 -25.12
C ASP A 158 -14.72 -11.38 -25.56
N ILE A 159 -14.98 -10.08 -25.60
CA ILE A 159 -16.30 -9.50 -25.90
C ILE A 159 -16.33 -8.70 -27.20
N SER A 160 -15.18 -8.39 -27.80
CA SER A 160 -15.13 -7.65 -29.08
C SER A 160 -14.05 -8.22 -30.00
N ASN A 161 -14.44 -8.54 -31.22
CA ASN A 161 -13.51 -8.90 -32.30
C ASN A 161 -12.92 -7.68 -33.00
N GLU A 162 -13.46 -6.48 -32.75
CA GLU A 162 -13.00 -5.24 -33.34
C GLU A 162 -11.98 -4.53 -32.40
N ASP A 163 -11.03 -3.83 -33.01
CA ASP A 163 -10.13 -2.97 -32.28
C ASP A 163 -10.89 -1.73 -31.77
N ILE A 164 -11.12 -1.67 -30.47
CA ILE A 164 -11.66 -0.49 -29.83
C ILE A 164 -10.48 0.47 -29.66
N SER A 165 -10.40 1.51 -30.50
CA SER A 165 -9.25 2.38 -30.68
C SER A 165 -8.63 3.00 -29.40
N THR A 166 -9.37 2.97 -28.30
CA THR A 166 -8.96 3.54 -27.00
C THR A 166 -8.73 2.49 -25.91
N LEU A 167 -9.02 1.21 -26.18
CA LEU A 167 -8.93 0.13 -25.19
C LEU A 167 -7.99 -0.98 -25.68
N PRO A 168 -6.85 -1.23 -25.00
CA PRO A 168 -6.03 -2.40 -25.27
C PRO A 168 -6.83 -3.70 -25.12
N LYS A 169 -6.60 -4.66 -26.00
CA LYS A 169 -7.34 -5.94 -26.02
C LYS A 169 -7.22 -6.75 -24.73
N ASN A 170 -6.09 -6.65 -24.05
CA ASN A 170 -5.79 -7.37 -22.83
C ASN A 170 -6.30 -6.67 -21.55
N VAL A 171 -6.98 -5.53 -21.67
CA VAL A 171 -7.58 -4.86 -20.50
C VAL A 171 -8.75 -5.67 -19.98
N THR A 172 -8.83 -5.84 -18.67
CA THR A 172 -9.96 -6.46 -18.00
C THR A 172 -11.22 -5.62 -18.20
N ALA A 173 -12.23 -6.19 -18.88
CA ALA A 173 -13.55 -5.58 -19.02
C ALA A 173 -14.42 -5.85 -17.78
N SER A 174 -14.24 -7.01 -17.14
CA SER A 174 -14.94 -7.36 -15.90
C SER A 174 -14.09 -8.29 -15.05
N ASN A 175 -13.67 -7.80 -13.89
CA ASN A 175 -13.02 -8.64 -12.88
C ASN A 175 -14.01 -9.71 -12.41
N PHE A 176 -13.56 -10.95 -12.34
CA PHE A 176 -14.40 -12.11 -12.02
C PHE A 176 -15.61 -12.30 -12.97
N GLY A 177 -15.59 -11.67 -14.15
CA GLY A 177 -16.70 -11.71 -15.09
C GLY A 177 -16.84 -13.05 -15.84
N ARG A 178 -15.86 -13.95 -15.74
CA ARG A 178 -15.82 -15.21 -16.49
C ARG A 178 -15.21 -16.36 -15.68
N ILE A 179 -15.69 -16.60 -14.48
CA ILE A 179 -15.18 -17.72 -13.67
C ILE A 179 -15.53 -19.04 -14.35
N GLN A 180 -14.51 -19.75 -14.82
CA GLN A 180 -14.67 -21.08 -15.41
C GLN A 180 -14.88 -22.13 -14.32
N SER A 181 -15.62 -23.20 -14.65
CA SER A 181 -15.81 -24.33 -13.71
C SER A 181 -14.52 -25.05 -13.34
N THR A 182 -13.48 -24.88 -14.14
CA THR A 182 -12.12 -25.42 -13.96
C THR A 182 -11.16 -24.47 -13.25
N ALA A 183 -11.64 -23.24 -12.90
CA ALA A 183 -10.80 -22.25 -12.22
C ALA A 183 -10.23 -22.80 -10.90
N THR A 184 -8.93 -22.67 -10.77
CA THR A 184 -8.17 -23.12 -9.60
C THR A 184 -8.15 -22.09 -8.47
N LYS A 185 -7.68 -22.47 -7.28
CA LYS A 185 -7.43 -21.49 -6.21
C LYS A 185 -6.39 -20.44 -6.59
N GLY A 186 -5.42 -20.80 -7.43
CA GLY A 186 -4.42 -19.88 -7.98
C GLY A 186 -5.06 -18.82 -8.86
N ASP A 187 -5.93 -19.22 -9.77
CA ASP A 187 -6.66 -18.31 -10.66
C ASP A 187 -7.52 -17.31 -9.86
N LEU A 188 -8.23 -17.82 -8.84
CA LEU A 188 -9.05 -16.97 -7.96
C LEU A 188 -8.18 -16.01 -7.13
N ALA A 189 -7.03 -16.46 -6.61
CA ALA A 189 -6.11 -15.61 -5.86
C ALA A 189 -5.54 -14.49 -6.75
N LEU A 190 -5.12 -14.83 -7.97
CA LEU A 190 -4.62 -13.86 -8.94
C LEU A 190 -5.70 -12.87 -9.36
N GLY A 191 -6.94 -13.33 -9.61
CA GLY A 191 -8.09 -12.48 -9.90
C GLY A 191 -8.41 -11.48 -8.78
N LEU A 192 -8.32 -11.92 -7.51
CA LEU A 192 -8.48 -11.02 -6.35
C LEU A 192 -7.40 -9.95 -6.33
N ILE A 193 -6.12 -10.33 -6.50
CA ILE A 193 -4.99 -9.41 -6.54
C ILE A 193 -5.19 -8.39 -7.67
N ASN A 194 -5.50 -8.86 -8.89
CA ASN A 194 -5.76 -8.00 -10.04
C ASN A 194 -6.89 -7.00 -9.75
N THR A 195 -8.02 -7.48 -9.21
CA THR A 195 -9.17 -6.63 -8.87
C THR A 195 -8.79 -5.50 -7.92
N ILE A 196 -8.04 -5.81 -6.85
CA ILE A 196 -7.66 -4.83 -5.82
C ILE A 196 -6.71 -3.78 -6.39
N PHE A 197 -5.65 -4.20 -7.08
CA PHE A 197 -4.66 -3.27 -7.62
C PHE A 197 -5.22 -2.47 -8.81
N GLN A 198 -5.97 -3.11 -9.70
CA GLN A 198 -6.57 -2.42 -10.84
C GLN A 198 -7.58 -1.37 -10.37
N THR A 199 -8.43 -1.69 -9.39
CA THR A 199 -9.37 -0.72 -8.82
C THR A 199 -8.64 0.49 -8.25
N ALA A 200 -7.61 0.27 -7.43
CA ALA A 200 -6.84 1.36 -6.84
C ALA A 200 -6.12 2.19 -7.92
N GLY A 201 -5.52 1.53 -8.92
CA GLY A 201 -4.79 2.18 -10.00
C GLY A 201 -5.69 3.03 -10.90
N VAL A 202 -6.85 2.51 -11.30
CA VAL A 202 -7.82 3.23 -12.13
C VAL A 202 -8.39 4.44 -11.36
N MET A 203 -8.73 4.28 -10.07
CA MET A 203 -9.15 5.41 -9.23
C MET A 203 -8.07 6.46 -9.13
N ALA A 204 -6.81 6.05 -8.96
CA ALA A 204 -5.66 6.97 -8.91
C ALA A 204 -5.49 7.73 -10.24
N ALA A 205 -5.58 7.03 -11.37
CA ALA A 205 -5.46 7.64 -12.70
C ALA A 205 -6.60 8.62 -12.98
N PHE A 206 -7.84 8.28 -12.62
CA PHE A 206 -8.97 9.20 -12.77
C PHE A 206 -8.85 10.42 -11.86
N THR A 207 -8.43 10.23 -10.60
CA THR A 207 -8.19 11.32 -9.66
C THR A 207 -7.10 12.26 -10.20
N ALA A 208 -5.98 11.69 -10.67
CA ALA A 208 -4.89 12.48 -11.23
C ALA A 208 -5.34 13.28 -12.45
N LYS A 209 -6.07 12.66 -13.39
CA LYS A 209 -6.62 13.37 -14.57
C LYS A 209 -7.60 14.47 -14.19
N ALA A 210 -8.54 14.19 -13.31
CA ALA A 210 -9.57 15.14 -12.89
C ALA A 210 -8.99 16.38 -12.17
N ARG A 211 -7.91 16.19 -11.41
CA ARG A 211 -7.26 17.24 -10.62
C ARG A 211 -6.02 17.82 -11.30
N GLY A 212 -5.60 17.29 -12.45
CA GLY A 212 -4.43 17.75 -13.21
C GLY A 212 -3.09 17.34 -12.61
N PHE A 213 -3.06 16.35 -11.73
CA PHE A 213 -1.82 15.81 -11.16
C PHE A 213 -1.01 15.09 -12.24
N LYS A 214 0.31 15.25 -12.21
CA LYS A 214 1.22 14.74 -13.26
C LYS A 214 1.81 13.39 -12.93
N LYS A 215 1.78 12.98 -11.68
CA LYS A 215 2.41 11.74 -11.19
C LYS A 215 1.60 11.13 -10.06
N VAL A 216 1.57 9.81 -10.03
CA VAL A 216 1.02 9.01 -8.93
C VAL A 216 2.17 8.23 -8.30
N ILE A 217 2.24 8.25 -6.97
CA ILE A 217 3.17 7.45 -6.18
C ILE A 217 2.36 6.47 -5.35
N VAL A 218 2.58 5.18 -5.54
CA VAL A 218 1.86 4.12 -4.79
C VAL A 218 2.74 3.58 -3.68
N THR A 219 2.20 3.57 -2.47
CA THR A 219 2.88 3.15 -1.23
C THR A 219 2.00 2.18 -0.42
N GLY A 220 2.54 1.64 0.65
CA GLY A 220 1.81 0.79 1.58
C GLY A 220 2.19 -0.68 1.55
N SER A 221 1.63 -1.46 2.48
CA SER A 221 2.10 -2.82 2.76
C SER A 221 1.83 -3.83 1.65
N VAL A 222 0.78 -3.63 0.85
CA VAL A 222 0.43 -4.59 -0.22
C VAL A 222 1.16 -4.34 -1.52
N THR A 223 1.96 -3.27 -1.63
CA THR A 223 2.69 -2.93 -2.86
C THR A 223 4.00 -3.70 -3.03
N ALA A 224 4.47 -4.39 -2.00
CA ALA A 224 5.69 -5.19 -2.02
C ALA A 224 5.48 -6.54 -2.74
N THR A 225 4.96 -6.51 -3.96
CA THR A 225 4.70 -7.69 -4.78
C THR A 225 4.91 -7.37 -6.26
N PRO A 226 5.43 -8.32 -7.07
CA PRO A 226 5.56 -8.14 -8.52
C PRO A 226 4.24 -7.83 -9.21
N TYR A 227 3.13 -8.40 -8.75
CA TYR A 227 1.79 -8.15 -9.31
C TYR A 227 1.36 -6.68 -9.22
N ALA A 228 1.71 -5.98 -8.12
CA ALA A 228 1.39 -4.56 -7.98
C ALA A 228 2.06 -3.76 -9.10
N ARG A 229 3.35 -4.02 -9.36
CA ARG A 229 4.10 -3.33 -10.42
C ARG A 229 3.48 -3.60 -11.78
N GLU A 230 3.22 -4.87 -12.12
CA GLU A 230 2.63 -5.25 -13.40
C GLU A 230 1.29 -4.55 -13.66
N VAL A 231 0.38 -4.57 -12.68
CA VAL A 231 -0.95 -3.95 -12.81
C VAL A 231 -0.83 -2.42 -12.93
N PHE A 232 0.00 -1.78 -12.11
CA PHE A 232 0.15 -0.32 -12.15
C PHE A 232 0.87 0.15 -13.40
N ASP A 233 1.84 -0.60 -13.93
CA ASP A 233 2.47 -0.30 -15.23
C ASP A 233 1.43 -0.37 -16.37
N GLY A 234 0.55 -1.37 -16.35
CA GLY A 234 -0.55 -1.49 -17.29
C GLY A 234 -1.54 -0.31 -17.20
N VAL A 235 -1.95 0.08 -16.00
CA VAL A 235 -2.84 1.23 -15.76
C VAL A 235 -2.15 2.53 -16.19
N SER A 236 -0.87 2.70 -15.86
CA SER A 236 -0.05 3.85 -16.26
C SER A 236 -0.01 4.01 -17.78
N ALA A 237 0.30 2.92 -18.49
CA ALA A 237 0.37 2.91 -19.95
C ALA A 237 -0.99 3.25 -20.58
N TRP A 238 -2.07 2.65 -20.08
CA TRP A 238 -3.40 2.87 -20.61
C TRP A 238 -3.92 4.29 -20.36
N HIS A 239 -3.71 4.81 -19.15
CA HIS A 239 -4.22 6.14 -18.80
C HIS A 239 -3.25 7.29 -19.14
N GLY A 240 -2.00 7.00 -19.49
CA GLY A 240 -0.99 8.02 -19.79
C GLY A 240 -0.64 8.88 -18.56
N ILE A 241 -0.75 8.33 -17.37
CA ILE A 241 -0.33 8.96 -16.10
C ILE A 241 0.78 8.10 -15.49
N PRO A 242 1.99 8.65 -15.28
CA PRO A 242 3.06 7.93 -14.62
C PRO A 242 2.66 7.46 -13.22
N ILE A 243 2.77 6.17 -12.97
CA ILE A 243 2.52 5.54 -11.66
C ILE A 243 3.82 4.87 -11.22
N GLU A 244 4.30 5.23 -10.05
CA GLU A 244 5.55 4.71 -9.50
C GLU A 244 5.32 4.04 -8.15
N ILE A 245 5.95 2.87 -7.95
CA ILE A 245 6.10 2.24 -6.63
C ILE A 245 7.58 2.44 -6.25
N PRO A 246 7.92 3.38 -5.35
CA PRO A 246 9.30 3.59 -4.96
C PRO A 246 9.84 2.41 -4.15
N LYS A 247 11.17 2.32 -4.08
CA LYS A 247 11.81 1.39 -3.16
C LYS A 247 11.35 1.72 -1.73
N ASP A 248 11.20 0.69 -0.90
CA ASP A 248 10.75 0.82 0.49
C ASP A 248 9.35 1.46 0.67
N ALA A 249 8.50 1.43 -0.36
CA ALA A 249 7.13 1.95 -0.37
C ALA A 249 6.28 1.49 0.82
N THR A 250 6.56 0.29 1.34
CA THR A 250 5.91 -0.27 2.54
C THR A 250 6.11 0.62 3.78
N PHE A 251 7.26 1.29 3.88
CA PHE A 251 7.63 2.11 5.03
C PHE A 251 7.37 3.62 4.84
N ALA A 252 6.81 4.02 3.69
CA ALA A 252 6.59 5.43 3.34
C ALA A 252 5.97 6.24 4.48
N THR A 253 4.85 5.76 5.05
CA THR A 253 4.15 6.47 6.12
C THR A 253 5.01 6.63 7.39
N ALA A 254 5.80 5.62 7.74
CA ALA A 254 6.69 5.72 8.92
C ALA A 254 7.86 6.69 8.65
N LEU A 255 8.43 6.67 7.45
CA LEU A 255 9.46 7.63 7.02
C LEU A 255 8.94 9.06 6.98
N GLY A 256 7.72 9.25 6.44
CA GLY A 256 7.07 10.55 6.44
C GLY A 256 6.80 11.09 7.85
N ALA A 257 6.37 10.22 8.77
CA ALA A 257 6.18 10.60 10.16
C ALA A 257 7.49 11.08 10.81
N ALA A 258 8.60 10.37 10.59
CA ALA A 258 9.92 10.79 11.06
C ALA A 258 10.35 12.13 10.46
N ALA A 259 10.13 12.33 9.15
CA ALA A 259 10.50 13.56 8.44
C ALA A 259 9.70 14.80 8.89
N LEU A 260 8.46 14.63 9.38
CA LEU A 260 7.63 15.72 9.90
C LEU A 260 8.09 16.24 11.29
N GLN A 261 9.03 15.58 11.93
CA GLN A 261 9.50 15.90 13.29
C GLN A 261 11.00 16.24 13.36
N LYS A 262 11.59 16.53 12.19
CA LYS A 262 12.95 17.08 12.07
C LYS A 262 13.07 18.53 12.44
#